data_6db164509169488d2d813860f7b1a4cc
#
_entry.id   6db164509169488d2d813860f7b1a4cc
#
_cell.length_a   1.000
_cell.length_b   1.000
_cell.length_c   1.000
_cell.angle_alpha   90.00
_cell.angle_beta   90.00
_cell.angle_gamma   90.00
#
_symmetry.space_group_name_H-M   'P 1'
#
loop_
_entity.id
_entity.type
_entity.pdbx_description
1 polymer ?
#
loop_
_entity_poly.entity_id
_entity_poly.type
_entity_poly.pdbx_seq_one_letter_code
_entity_poly.pdbx_strand_id
1 'polypeptide(L)'
;MRIFTEQALSEYIQKHPETKTALQEWKYVVRHSEWTSFADIKKVFNSVDAVGNQRYVFNIMGNHHRIVVVIKFTIYFVYIRFIGTHTEYERMNKTIGAKNI
;
A
#
# COMPACT_ATOMS: atom_id res chain seq x y z
N MET A 1 0.91 -11.93 5.85
CA MET A 1 1.71 -10.75 6.30
C MET A 1 1.01 -10.06 7.45
N ARG A 2 1.75 -9.54 8.40
CA ARG A 2 1.19 -8.73 9.48
C ARG A 2 1.25 -7.26 9.10
N ILE A 3 0.10 -6.57 9.18
CA ILE A 3 0.00 -5.15 8.80
C ILE A 3 0.11 -4.28 10.04
N PHE A 4 1.00 -3.29 10.00
CA PHE A 4 1.15 -2.29 11.05
C PHE A 4 0.55 -0.97 10.59
N THR A 5 -0.03 -0.26 11.57
CA THR A 5 -0.75 0.98 11.39
C THR A 5 -2.06 0.78 10.59
N GLU A 6 -2.79 -0.31 10.89
CA GLU A 6 -4.10 -0.57 10.27
C GLU A 6 -5.09 0.56 10.52
N GLN A 7 -4.91 1.32 11.59
CA GLN A 7 -5.74 2.47 11.89
C GLN A 7 -5.73 3.49 10.75
N ALA A 8 -4.62 3.59 10.01
CA ALA A 8 -4.53 4.49 8.86
C ALA A 8 -5.57 4.15 7.80
N LEU A 9 -5.88 2.86 7.62
CA LEU A 9 -6.91 2.40 6.68
C LEU A 9 -8.29 2.88 7.14
N SER A 10 -8.62 2.70 8.41
CA SER A 10 -9.91 3.12 8.96
C SER A 10 -10.10 4.62 8.86
N GLU A 11 -9.07 5.40 9.18
CA GLU A 11 -9.12 6.85 9.09
C GLU A 11 -9.29 7.33 7.65
N TYR A 12 -8.61 6.68 6.71
CA TYR A 12 -8.73 7.04 5.30
C TYR A 12 -10.14 6.74 4.78
N ILE A 13 -10.72 5.60 5.17
CA ILE A 13 -12.08 5.22 4.79
C ILE A 13 -13.10 6.23 5.30
N GLN A 14 -12.90 6.80 6.49
CA GLN A 14 -13.79 7.84 7.02
C GLN A 14 -13.80 9.09 6.13
N LYS A 15 -12.65 9.46 5.58
CA LYS A 15 -12.51 10.62 4.68
C LYS A 15 -12.93 10.28 3.25
N HIS A 16 -12.77 9.04 2.84
CA HIS A 16 -13.03 8.56 1.49
C HIS A 16 -13.85 7.28 1.56
N PRO A 17 -15.16 7.37 1.90
CA PRO A 17 -16.02 6.17 2.08
C PRO A 17 -16.09 5.29 0.84
N GLU A 18 -15.90 5.85 -0.35
CA GLU A 18 -15.88 5.12 -1.61
C GLU A 18 -14.77 4.06 -1.66
N THR A 19 -13.72 4.20 -0.84
CA THR A 19 -12.58 3.27 -0.82
C THR A 19 -12.79 2.06 0.07
N LYS A 20 -13.88 2.02 0.84
CA LYS A 20 -14.07 1.01 1.90
C LYS A 20 -13.89 -0.42 1.39
N THR A 21 -14.63 -0.79 0.35
CA THR A 21 -14.57 -2.16 -0.19
C THR A 21 -13.18 -2.50 -0.70
N ALA A 22 -12.58 -1.59 -1.49
CA ALA A 22 -11.26 -1.82 -2.07
C ALA A 22 -10.16 -1.94 -1.00
N LEU A 23 -10.21 -1.10 0.03
CA LEU A 23 -9.21 -1.14 1.11
C LEU A 23 -9.39 -2.35 2.03
N GLN A 24 -10.64 -2.74 2.31
CA GLN A 24 -10.90 -3.96 3.10
C GLN A 24 -10.43 -5.21 2.34
N GLU A 25 -10.63 -5.24 1.03
CA GLU A 25 -10.17 -6.33 0.18
C GLU A 25 -8.63 -6.39 0.13
N TRP A 26 -7.97 -5.24 -0.03
CA TRP A 26 -6.51 -5.14 0.02
C TRP A 26 -5.97 -5.68 1.36
N LYS A 27 -6.57 -5.23 2.46
CA LYS A 27 -6.20 -5.66 3.80
C LYS A 27 -6.35 -7.17 3.96
N TYR A 28 -7.47 -7.73 3.50
CA TYR A 28 -7.72 -9.17 3.60
C TYR A 28 -6.66 -9.96 2.84
N VAL A 29 -6.41 -9.59 1.60
CA VAL A 29 -5.43 -10.29 0.74
C VAL A 29 -4.03 -10.22 1.34
N VAL A 30 -3.61 -9.04 1.79
CA VAL A 30 -2.28 -8.86 2.39
C VAL A 30 -2.13 -9.71 3.66
N ARG A 31 -3.12 -9.68 4.54
CA ARG A 31 -3.07 -10.43 5.81
C ARG A 31 -3.02 -11.93 5.58
N HIS A 32 -3.63 -12.44 4.53
CA HIS A 32 -3.68 -13.87 4.22
C HIS A 32 -2.57 -14.30 3.27
N SER A 33 -1.64 -13.42 2.92
CA SER A 33 -0.50 -13.72 2.06
C SER A 33 0.77 -13.96 2.88
N GLU A 34 1.69 -14.74 2.31
CA GLU A 34 3.01 -14.98 2.88
C GLU A 34 4.05 -14.72 1.79
N TRP A 35 4.13 -13.48 1.35
CA TRP A 35 5.05 -13.09 0.28
C TRP A 35 6.49 -13.17 0.74
N THR A 36 7.34 -13.69 -0.14
CA THR A 36 8.79 -13.76 0.09
C THR A 36 9.58 -12.88 -0.87
N SER A 37 8.90 -12.33 -1.88
CA SER A 37 9.54 -11.50 -2.92
C SER A 37 8.52 -10.59 -3.58
N PHE A 38 9.04 -9.62 -4.34
CA PHE A 38 8.21 -8.75 -5.17
C PHE A 38 7.40 -9.54 -6.21
N ALA A 39 8.01 -10.61 -6.76
CA ALA A 39 7.32 -11.44 -7.74
C ALA A 39 6.03 -12.05 -7.18
N ASP A 40 6.04 -12.43 -5.90
CA ASP A 40 4.84 -12.95 -5.24
C ASP A 40 3.73 -11.91 -5.17
N ILE A 41 4.08 -10.66 -4.87
CA ILE A 41 3.09 -9.56 -4.82
C ILE A 41 2.49 -9.34 -6.21
N LYS A 42 3.32 -9.34 -7.24
CA LYS A 42 2.91 -9.10 -8.63
C LYS A 42 1.89 -10.11 -9.13
N LYS A 43 1.93 -11.35 -8.64
CA LYS A 43 0.96 -12.39 -9.02
C LYS A 43 -0.45 -12.04 -8.58
N VAL A 44 -0.59 -11.28 -7.51
CA VAL A 44 -1.89 -10.93 -6.90
C VAL A 44 -2.29 -9.50 -7.26
N PHE A 45 -1.34 -8.58 -7.16
CA PHE A 45 -1.54 -7.16 -7.48
C PHE A 45 -0.64 -6.78 -8.65
N ASN A 46 -1.13 -6.99 -9.87
CA ASN A 46 -0.31 -6.83 -11.07
C ASN A 46 0.19 -5.41 -11.33
N SER A 47 -0.46 -4.40 -10.73
CA SER A 47 -0.06 -3.00 -10.89
C SER A 47 0.82 -2.46 -9.76
N VAL A 48 1.27 -3.32 -8.82
CA VAL A 48 2.14 -2.88 -7.73
C VAL A 48 3.51 -2.48 -8.29
N ASP A 49 4.08 -1.41 -7.73
CA ASP A 49 5.40 -0.92 -8.11
C ASP A 49 6.39 -1.01 -6.95
N ALA A 50 7.60 -1.44 -7.24
CA ALA A 50 8.72 -1.36 -6.31
C ALA A 50 9.48 -0.06 -6.58
N VAL A 51 9.51 0.84 -5.60
CA VAL A 51 10.10 2.19 -5.78
C VAL A 51 11.46 2.36 -5.09
N GLY A 52 11.98 1.30 -4.47
CA GLY A 52 13.28 1.32 -3.79
C GLY A 52 13.14 1.40 -2.27
N ASN A 53 14.22 1.11 -1.56
CA ASN A 53 14.29 1.13 -0.08
C ASN A 53 13.18 0.29 0.57
N GLN A 54 12.82 -0.85 -0.02
CA GLN A 54 11.78 -1.74 0.51
C GLN A 54 10.37 -1.12 0.48
N ARG A 55 10.18 -0.04 -0.29
CA ARG A 55 8.85 0.58 -0.46
C ARG A 55 8.17 0.04 -1.69
N TYR A 56 6.87 -0.20 -1.53
CA TYR A 56 6.00 -0.74 -2.59
C TYR A 56 4.74 0.10 -2.64
N VAL A 57 4.28 0.40 -3.86
CA VAL A 57 3.13 1.27 -4.08
C VAL A 57 2.00 0.44 -4.71
N PHE A 58 0.85 0.44 -4.05
CA PHE A 58 -0.35 -0.24 -4.54
C PHE A 58 -1.35 0.77 -5.06
N ASN A 59 -1.92 0.48 -6.21
CA ASN A 59 -3.04 1.25 -6.76
C ASN A 59 -4.35 0.74 -6.15
N ILE A 60 -5.19 1.66 -5.72
CA ILE A 60 -6.49 1.35 -5.14
C ILE A 60 -7.56 2.03 -5.98
N MET A 61 -8.63 1.29 -6.35
CA MET A 61 -9.69 1.78 -7.22
C MET A 61 -9.10 2.31 -8.54
N GLY A 62 -8.38 1.42 -9.25
CA GLY A 62 -7.68 1.81 -10.46
C GLY A 62 -6.56 2.80 -10.15
N ASN A 63 -6.67 4.03 -10.63
CA ASN A 63 -5.67 5.06 -10.44
C ASN A 63 -6.06 6.14 -9.43
N HIS A 64 -7.17 5.97 -8.72
CA HIS A 64 -7.71 7.05 -7.89
C HIS A 64 -6.97 7.22 -6.56
N HIS A 65 -6.49 6.14 -5.97
CA HIS A 65 -5.82 6.17 -4.66
C HIS A 65 -4.56 5.33 -4.67
N ARG A 66 -3.64 5.61 -3.73
CA ARG A 66 -2.36 4.90 -3.58
C ARG A 66 -2.12 4.55 -2.12
N ILE A 67 -1.53 3.36 -1.91
CA ILE A 67 -0.96 2.98 -0.61
C ILE A 67 0.53 2.77 -0.82
N VAL A 68 1.36 3.39 0.01
CA VAL A 68 2.80 3.12 0.04
C VAL A 68 3.12 2.38 1.33
N VAL A 69 3.79 1.25 1.21
CA VAL A 69 4.15 0.41 2.34
C VAL A 69 5.64 0.09 2.34
N VAL A 70 6.17 -0.21 3.53
CA VAL A 70 7.47 -0.89 3.67
C VAL A 70 7.16 -2.36 3.92
N ILE A 71 7.83 -3.25 3.18
CA ILE A 71 7.65 -4.69 3.37
C ILE A 71 8.96 -5.31 3.81
N LYS A 72 8.90 -6.03 4.93
CA LYS A 72 10.00 -6.84 5.45
C LYS A 72 9.67 -8.30 5.21
N PHE A 73 10.13 -8.84 4.09
CA PHE A 73 9.77 -10.19 3.67
C PHE A 73 10.24 -11.27 4.64
N THR A 74 11.41 -11.09 5.26
CA THR A 74 11.99 -12.09 6.15
C THR A 74 11.17 -12.33 7.42
N ILE A 75 10.38 -11.35 7.84
CA ILE A 75 9.55 -11.44 9.04
C ILE A 75 8.06 -11.25 8.73
N TYR A 76 7.71 -11.19 7.46
CA TYR A 76 6.32 -11.07 6.99
C TYR A 76 5.58 -9.84 7.54
N PHE A 77 6.27 -8.68 7.61
CA PHE A 77 5.70 -7.44 8.10
C PHE A 77 5.46 -6.46 6.96
N VAL A 78 4.31 -5.78 7.02
CA VAL A 78 3.92 -4.70 6.10
C VAL A 78 3.60 -3.47 6.94
N TYR A 79 4.31 -2.38 6.70
CA TYR A 79 4.11 -1.11 7.39
C TYR A 79 3.50 -0.11 6.43
N ILE A 80 2.31 0.42 6.75
CA ILE A 80 1.68 1.46 5.93
C ILE A 80 2.39 2.78 6.22
N ARG A 81 2.92 3.41 5.18
CA ARG A 81 3.66 4.67 5.29
C ARG A 81 2.87 5.86 4.75
N PHE A 82 1.96 5.62 3.82
CA PHE A 82 1.19 6.68 3.18
C PHE A 82 -0.06 6.08 2.55
N ILE A 83 -1.18 6.80 2.68
CA ILE A 83 -2.39 6.54 1.90
C ILE A 83 -2.88 7.90 1.42
N GLY A 84 -3.17 8.02 0.14
CA GLY A 84 -3.67 9.27 -0.40
C GLY A 84 -4.29 9.09 -1.76
N THR A 85 -4.86 10.18 -2.26
CA THR A 85 -5.36 10.25 -3.64
C THR A 85 -4.17 10.25 -4.60
N HIS A 86 -4.46 9.99 -5.89
CA HIS A 86 -3.44 10.06 -6.93
C HIS A 86 -2.69 11.41 -6.90
N THR A 87 -3.43 12.51 -6.78
CA THR A 87 -2.84 13.85 -6.72
C THR A 87 -1.96 14.04 -5.50
N GLU A 88 -2.41 13.59 -4.34
CA GLU A 88 -1.64 13.66 -3.10
C GLU A 88 -0.36 12.84 -3.20
N TYR A 89 -0.45 11.64 -3.80
CA TYR A 89 0.71 10.79 -4.02
C TYR A 89 1.73 11.47 -4.95
N GLU A 90 1.28 12.03 -6.06
CA GLU A 90 2.18 12.71 -6.99
C GLU A 90 2.89 13.87 -6.34
N ARG A 91 2.18 14.68 -5.54
CA ARG A 91 2.78 15.80 -4.81
C ARG A 91 3.84 15.32 -3.82
N MET A 92 3.52 14.30 -3.02
CA MET A 92 4.46 13.71 -2.07
C MET A 92 5.67 13.15 -2.79
N ASN A 93 5.46 12.43 -3.90
CA ASN A 93 6.54 11.80 -4.64
C ASN A 93 7.49 12.81 -5.27
N LYS A 94 6.99 13.97 -5.71
CA LYS A 94 7.82 15.04 -6.25
C LYS A 94 8.65 15.77 -5.19
N THR A 95 8.15 15.86 -3.97
CA THR A 95 8.81 16.62 -2.90
C THR A 95 9.72 15.74 -2.05
N ILE A 96 9.21 14.62 -1.54
CA ILE A 96 9.94 13.73 -0.63
C ILE A 96 10.46 12.49 -1.35
N GLY A 97 9.63 11.93 -2.22
CA GLY A 97 9.87 10.66 -2.88
C GLY A 97 9.30 9.47 -2.11
N ALA A 98 8.55 8.62 -2.81
CA ALA A 98 7.89 7.46 -2.20
C ALA A 98 8.88 6.52 -1.51
N LYS A 99 10.12 6.43 -2.02
CA LYS A 99 11.16 5.57 -1.44
C LYS A 99 11.72 6.11 -0.12
N ASN A 100 11.35 7.32 0.30
CA ASN A 100 11.92 7.99 1.47
C ASN A 100 10.92 8.17 2.61
N ILE A 101 9.70 7.78 2.45
CA ILE A 101 8.69 7.98 3.50
C ILE A 101 8.57 6.79 4.43
#